data_692a6841ccac2ffb35fc766e35547401
#
_entry.id   692a6841ccac2ffb35fc766e35547401
#
_cell.length_a   1.000
_cell.length_b   1.000
_cell.length_c   1.000
_cell.angle_alpha   90.00
_cell.angle_beta   90.00
_cell.angle_gamma   90.00
#
_symmetry.space_group_name_H-M   'P 1'
#
loop_
_entity.id
_entity.type
_entity.pdbx_description
1 polymer ?
#
loop_
_entity_poly.entity_id
_entity_poly.type
_entity_poly.pdbx_seq_one_letter_code
_entity_poly.pdbx_strand_id
1 'polypeptide(L)'
;MIFSTSTGVLALAAAQLFTGVSANLKTCTNNNTLSCHSSSKAPTCCYNYPGGALLQTQFWDTDPSTGPSDSWTIHGLWPDNCDGTYQANCDSSRAYTNITDILKEQGRSQLLSYMDQYWVDIDGDNESFWEHEWGKHGTCINTIKPSCYTNYTPQEEVGDFFQKVVDLFKSLDTYKALSDAGITPDSSKTYSLSDIEAALTKLHGSQAYVSCEDDSLNQVWYFYNVRGNAIDGQYEATAPLAKSDCPSSGIKYVPKSSN
;
A
#
# COMPACT_ATOMS: atom_id res chain seq x y z
N MET A 1 -42.40 -42.59 29.13
CA MET A 1 -41.28 -42.58 28.17
C MET A 1 -41.55 -41.47 27.17
N ILE A 2 -40.85 -40.35 27.26
CA ILE A 2 -41.04 -39.21 26.36
C ILE A 2 -39.70 -39.11 25.58
N PHE A 3 -39.78 -39.38 24.28
CA PHE A 3 -38.64 -39.20 23.36
C PHE A 3 -38.60 -37.74 22.89
N SER A 4 -37.52 -37.05 23.26
CA SER A 4 -37.22 -35.73 22.78
C SER A 4 -36.35 -35.85 21.52
N THR A 5 -36.87 -35.47 20.37
CA THR A 5 -36.13 -35.38 19.11
C THR A 5 -35.46 -34.00 18.98
N SER A 6 -34.14 -33.98 19.11
CA SER A 6 -33.34 -32.79 18.89
C SER A 6 -33.06 -32.64 17.38
N THR A 7 -33.66 -31.62 16.77
CA THR A 7 -33.35 -31.19 15.39
C THR A 7 -32.11 -30.32 15.38
N GLY A 8 -30.99 -30.91 14.95
CA GLY A 8 -29.77 -30.13 14.70
C GLY A 8 -29.88 -29.31 13.43
N VAL A 9 -29.78 -28.00 13.57
CA VAL A 9 -29.66 -27.06 12.44
C VAL A 9 -28.22 -27.05 11.96
N LEU A 10 -27.97 -27.62 10.77
CA LEU A 10 -26.69 -27.46 10.07
C LEU A 10 -26.62 -26.03 9.52
N ALA A 11 -25.77 -25.21 10.08
CA ALA A 11 -25.38 -23.94 9.48
C ALA A 11 -24.41 -24.20 8.32
N LEU A 12 -24.87 -24.07 7.07
CA LEU A 12 -23.99 -24.00 5.91
C LEU A 12 -23.24 -22.67 5.95
N ALA A 13 -21.95 -22.71 6.28
CA ALA A 13 -21.06 -21.59 6.04
C ALA A 13 -20.81 -21.49 4.52
N ALA A 14 -21.41 -20.50 3.88
CA ALA A 14 -21.12 -20.15 2.50
C ALA A 14 -19.70 -19.56 2.47
N ALA A 15 -18.73 -20.35 2.02
CA ALA A 15 -17.40 -19.83 1.67
C ALA A 15 -17.59 -18.92 0.44
N GLN A 16 -17.51 -17.62 0.64
CA GLN A 16 -17.43 -16.66 -0.46
C GLN A 16 -16.04 -16.83 -1.13
N LEU A 17 -16.04 -17.50 -2.27
CA LEU A 17 -14.91 -17.52 -3.18
C LEU A 17 -14.75 -16.09 -3.70
N PHE A 18 -13.76 -15.37 -3.18
CA PHE A 18 -13.26 -14.16 -3.80
C PHE A 18 -12.67 -14.56 -5.15
N THR A 19 -13.43 -14.40 -6.22
CA THR A 19 -12.88 -14.39 -7.56
C THR A 19 -12.12 -13.08 -7.71
N GLY A 20 -10.83 -13.09 -7.35
CA GLY A 20 -9.94 -12.00 -7.71
C GLY A 20 -10.05 -11.83 -9.24
N VAL A 21 -10.39 -10.64 -9.69
CA VAL A 21 -10.28 -10.28 -11.10
C VAL A 21 -8.79 -10.39 -11.42
N SER A 22 -8.42 -11.43 -12.16
CA SER A 22 -7.04 -11.59 -12.63
C SER A 22 -6.77 -10.46 -13.62
N ALA A 23 -5.76 -9.63 -13.32
CA ALA A 23 -5.33 -8.61 -14.25
C ALA A 23 -4.96 -9.25 -15.61
N ASN A 24 -5.39 -8.65 -16.72
CA ASN A 24 -5.06 -9.11 -18.08
C ASN A 24 -3.61 -8.77 -18.46
N LEU A 25 -2.72 -8.67 -17.48
CA LEU A 25 -1.31 -8.37 -17.71
C LEU A 25 -0.59 -9.49 -18.46
N LYS A 26 0.40 -9.10 -19.26
CA LYS A 26 1.28 -10.05 -19.93
C LYS A 26 2.02 -10.89 -18.88
N THR A 27 1.96 -12.20 -19.04
CA THR A 27 2.59 -13.16 -18.12
C THR A 27 4.10 -12.96 -18.10
N CYS A 28 4.64 -12.79 -16.89
CA CYS A 28 6.07 -12.74 -16.65
C CYS A 28 6.58 -14.12 -16.23
N THR A 29 7.72 -14.54 -16.79
CA THR A 29 8.36 -15.81 -16.41
C THR A 29 9.05 -15.71 -15.06
N ASN A 30 9.18 -16.83 -14.35
CA ASN A 30 9.82 -16.89 -13.02
C ASN A 30 11.33 -16.53 -13.01
N ASN A 31 11.94 -16.37 -14.20
CA ASN A 31 13.37 -16.01 -14.35
C ASN A 31 13.60 -14.51 -14.54
N ASN A 32 12.58 -13.68 -14.33
CA ASN A 32 12.73 -12.24 -14.44
C ASN A 32 13.71 -11.71 -13.40
N THR A 33 14.53 -10.76 -13.81
CA THR A 33 15.46 -10.08 -12.91
C THR A 33 14.69 -9.24 -11.90
N LEU A 34 15.16 -9.28 -10.66
CA LEU A 34 14.67 -8.42 -9.59
C LEU A 34 14.99 -6.96 -9.93
N SER A 35 14.05 -6.06 -9.75
CA SER A 35 14.26 -4.63 -9.94
C SER A 35 15.39 -4.12 -9.03
N CYS A 36 16.08 -3.08 -9.43
CA CYS A 36 17.29 -2.56 -8.81
C CYS A 36 18.53 -3.51 -8.79
N HIS A 37 18.40 -4.75 -9.28
CA HIS A 37 19.50 -5.74 -9.28
C HIS A 37 20.02 -6.07 -10.69
N SER A 38 19.69 -5.28 -11.70
CA SER A 38 20.17 -5.46 -13.07
C SER A 38 20.94 -4.24 -13.56
N SER A 39 21.96 -4.49 -14.40
CA SER A 39 22.60 -3.46 -15.19
C SER A 39 21.75 -3.00 -16.39
N SER A 40 20.70 -3.75 -16.74
CA SER A 40 19.77 -3.35 -17.80
C SER A 40 19.00 -2.11 -17.39
N LYS A 41 18.98 -1.12 -18.28
CA LYS A 41 18.22 0.12 -18.15
C LYS A 41 17.03 0.18 -19.11
N ALA A 42 16.58 -0.97 -19.61
CA ALA A 42 15.47 -1.06 -20.54
C ALA A 42 14.19 -1.47 -19.81
N PRO A 43 13.18 -0.58 -19.71
CA PRO A 43 11.88 -0.94 -19.12
C PRO A 43 11.18 -1.96 -20.02
N THR A 44 10.58 -2.97 -19.40
CA THR A 44 9.72 -3.95 -20.07
C THR A 44 8.46 -4.15 -19.27
N CYS A 45 7.49 -4.88 -19.77
CA CYS A 45 6.29 -5.21 -19.01
C CYS A 45 6.57 -6.12 -17.78
N CYS A 46 7.77 -6.71 -17.71
CA CYS A 46 8.19 -7.61 -16.63
C CYS A 46 9.43 -7.12 -15.87
N TYR A 47 9.76 -5.84 -16.02
CA TYR A 47 10.89 -5.23 -15.31
C TYR A 47 10.60 -3.76 -15.00
N ASN A 48 10.49 -3.44 -13.71
CA ASN A 48 10.23 -2.08 -13.25
C ASN A 48 11.53 -1.25 -13.36
N TYR A 49 11.51 -0.26 -14.26
CA TYR A 49 12.62 0.67 -14.51
C TYR A 49 12.08 1.95 -15.18
N PRO A 50 12.54 3.15 -14.76
CA PRO A 50 13.53 3.44 -13.73
C PRO A 50 13.00 3.28 -12.27
N GLY A 51 11.69 3.34 -12.03
CA GLY A 51 11.04 3.17 -10.73
C GLY A 51 11.09 1.74 -10.22
N GLY A 52 12.31 1.25 -9.89
CA GLY A 52 12.53 -0.13 -9.49
C GLY A 52 12.37 -0.41 -8.00
N ALA A 53 12.42 0.62 -7.15
CA ALA A 53 12.12 0.55 -5.74
C ALA A 53 10.66 0.94 -5.51
N LEU A 54 9.79 -0.01 -5.20
CA LEU A 54 8.37 0.25 -4.94
C LEU A 54 8.15 0.42 -3.43
N LEU A 55 7.56 1.56 -3.04
CA LEU A 55 7.33 1.92 -1.65
C LEU A 55 5.85 1.88 -1.34
N GLN A 56 5.41 1.02 -0.42
CA GLN A 56 4.09 1.15 0.19
C GLN A 56 4.21 2.10 1.38
N THR A 57 3.48 3.21 1.34
CA THR A 57 3.58 4.30 2.30
C THR A 57 2.30 4.47 3.10
N GLN A 58 2.44 4.75 4.39
CA GLN A 58 1.34 4.86 5.35
C GLN A 58 1.44 6.11 6.18
N PHE A 59 0.29 6.67 6.59
CA PHE A 59 0.16 7.81 7.48
C PHE A 59 -0.40 7.42 8.86
N TRP A 60 0.01 8.21 9.85
CA TRP A 60 -0.64 8.31 11.14
C TRP A 60 -0.96 9.77 11.45
N ASP A 61 -2.11 10.25 10.95
CA ASP A 61 -2.55 11.63 11.13
C ASP A 61 -3.33 11.79 12.43
N THR A 62 -3.06 12.88 13.14
CA THR A 62 -3.68 13.16 14.45
C THR A 62 -4.31 14.55 14.54
N ASP A 63 -4.00 15.48 13.61
CA ASP A 63 -4.54 16.84 13.60
C ASP A 63 -4.70 17.38 12.15
N PRO A 64 -5.88 17.16 11.52
CA PRO A 64 -6.99 16.33 11.97
C PRO A 64 -6.67 14.84 11.91
N SER A 65 -7.36 14.06 12.73
CA SER A 65 -7.25 12.60 12.67
C SER A 65 -7.96 12.03 11.45
N THR A 66 -7.28 11.13 10.72
CA THR A 66 -7.84 10.43 9.56
C THR A 66 -7.97 8.93 9.80
N GLY A 67 -8.99 8.31 9.23
CA GLY A 67 -9.23 6.87 9.32
C GLY A 67 -9.51 6.34 10.74
N PRO A 68 -9.53 5.01 10.94
CA PRO A 68 -9.82 4.39 12.24
C PRO A 68 -8.73 4.68 13.28
N SER A 69 -9.14 4.76 14.56
CA SER A 69 -8.22 5.05 15.67
C SER A 69 -7.24 3.91 16.00
N ASP A 70 -7.52 2.72 15.50
CA ASP A 70 -6.74 1.49 15.67
C ASP A 70 -6.07 1.01 14.36
N SER A 71 -5.94 1.91 13.38
CA SER A 71 -5.29 1.62 12.09
C SER A 71 -4.52 2.82 11.57
N TRP A 72 -3.41 2.54 10.90
CA TRP A 72 -2.76 3.46 9.97
C TRP A 72 -3.65 3.65 8.73
N THR A 73 -3.35 4.67 7.92
CA THR A 73 -4.02 4.93 6.65
C THR A 73 -3.03 4.81 5.50
N ILE A 74 -3.56 4.56 4.32
CA ILE A 74 -2.74 4.45 3.11
C ILE A 74 -2.33 5.86 2.68
N HIS A 75 -1.03 6.06 2.38
CA HIS A 75 -0.59 7.20 1.60
C HIS A 75 -0.55 6.83 0.12
N GLY A 76 0.22 5.80 -0.27
CA GLY A 76 0.28 5.36 -1.66
C GLY A 76 1.22 4.22 -1.94
N LEU A 77 1.52 4.04 -3.24
CA LEU A 77 2.55 3.15 -3.76
C LEU A 77 3.41 3.92 -4.76
N TRP A 78 4.68 4.14 -4.41
CA TRP A 78 5.58 5.01 -5.17
C TRP A 78 6.69 4.22 -5.86
N PRO A 79 6.90 4.43 -7.16
CA PRO A 79 7.98 3.80 -7.91
C PRO A 79 9.24 4.68 -7.89
N ASP A 80 10.00 4.65 -6.79
CA ASP A 80 11.26 5.37 -6.69
C ASP A 80 12.36 4.68 -7.52
N ASN A 81 13.32 5.48 -7.95
CA ASN A 81 14.52 4.97 -8.59
C ASN A 81 15.41 4.25 -7.58
N CYS A 82 16.27 3.34 -8.08
CA CYS A 82 17.15 2.55 -7.21
C CYS A 82 18.25 3.37 -6.50
N ASP A 83 18.41 4.64 -6.84
CA ASP A 83 19.33 5.59 -6.21
C ASP A 83 18.63 6.53 -5.20
N GLY A 84 17.33 6.34 -4.97
CA GLY A 84 16.54 7.16 -4.05
C GLY A 84 15.98 8.46 -4.67
N THR A 85 16.24 8.71 -5.95
CA THR A 85 15.52 9.74 -6.71
C THR A 85 14.16 9.20 -7.16
N TYR A 86 13.27 10.06 -7.67
CA TYR A 86 11.97 9.62 -8.17
C TYR A 86 11.56 10.39 -9.43
N GLN A 87 10.63 9.80 -10.17
CA GLN A 87 9.90 10.45 -11.25
C GLN A 87 8.47 10.73 -10.79
N ALA A 88 7.86 11.75 -11.36
CA ALA A 88 6.49 12.14 -11.05
C ALA A 88 5.75 12.56 -12.33
N ASN A 89 4.42 12.33 -12.36
CA ASN A 89 3.55 12.74 -13.46
C ASN A 89 4.05 12.25 -14.83
N CYS A 90 4.37 10.97 -14.92
CA CYS A 90 5.10 10.39 -16.05
C CYS A 90 4.26 10.27 -17.34
N ASP A 91 2.93 10.30 -17.24
CA ASP A 91 2.04 10.17 -18.39
C ASP A 91 0.75 10.98 -18.18
N SER A 92 0.74 12.21 -18.68
CA SER A 92 -0.41 13.10 -18.58
C SER A 92 -1.66 12.61 -19.34
N SER A 93 -1.50 11.70 -20.31
CA SER A 93 -2.64 11.11 -21.03
C SER A 93 -3.41 10.11 -20.19
N ARG A 94 -2.82 9.64 -19.08
CA ARG A 94 -3.43 8.74 -18.10
C ARG A 94 -3.69 9.41 -16.73
N ALA A 95 -3.51 10.72 -16.62
CA ALA A 95 -3.83 11.46 -15.40
C ALA A 95 -5.35 11.67 -15.30
N TYR A 96 -6.07 10.61 -14.91
CA TYR A 96 -7.52 10.63 -14.79
C TYR A 96 -7.97 11.37 -13.53
N THR A 97 -9.14 12.03 -13.61
CA THR A 97 -9.74 12.86 -12.54
C THR A 97 -11.14 12.35 -12.15
N ASN A 98 -11.36 11.05 -12.22
CA ASN A 98 -12.63 10.40 -11.92
C ASN A 98 -12.40 8.96 -11.42
N ILE A 99 -11.51 8.80 -10.44
CA ILE A 99 -11.08 7.49 -9.92
C ILE A 99 -12.26 6.70 -9.37
N THR A 100 -13.14 7.36 -8.62
CA THR A 100 -14.38 6.76 -8.08
C THR A 100 -15.26 6.15 -9.18
N ASP A 101 -15.47 6.87 -10.27
CA ASP A 101 -16.31 6.40 -11.38
C ASP A 101 -15.63 5.24 -12.12
N ILE A 102 -14.32 5.32 -12.35
CA ILE A 102 -13.53 4.23 -12.96
C ILE A 102 -13.66 2.94 -12.13
N LEU A 103 -13.49 3.02 -10.81
CA LEU A 103 -13.61 1.85 -9.93
C LEU A 103 -15.04 1.27 -9.91
N LYS A 104 -16.06 2.14 -9.94
CA LYS A 104 -17.47 1.71 -10.04
C LYS A 104 -17.77 1.01 -11.36
N GLU A 105 -17.33 1.58 -12.49
CA GLU A 105 -17.51 1.00 -13.82
C GLU A 105 -16.81 -0.36 -13.96
N GLN A 106 -15.69 -0.55 -13.30
CA GLN A 106 -14.98 -1.82 -13.21
C GLN A 106 -15.58 -2.81 -12.20
N GLY A 107 -16.68 -2.46 -11.53
CA GLY A 107 -17.33 -3.31 -10.52
C GLY A 107 -16.55 -3.45 -9.21
N ARG A 108 -15.60 -2.55 -8.93
CA ARG A 108 -14.71 -2.61 -7.76
C ARG A 108 -15.28 -1.86 -6.54
N SER A 109 -16.57 -1.97 -6.29
CA SER A 109 -17.25 -1.26 -5.18
C SER A 109 -16.73 -1.64 -3.79
N GLN A 110 -16.27 -2.89 -3.59
CA GLN A 110 -15.66 -3.31 -2.33
C GLN A 110 -14.28 -2.67 -2.10
N LEU A 111 -13.48 -2.53 -3.17
CA LEU A 111 -12.22 -1.80 -3.13
C LEU A 111 -12.46 -0.34 -2.75
N LEU A 112 -13.40 0.32 -3.44
CA LEU A 112 -13.77 1.71 -3.17
C LEU A 112 -14.20 1.90 -1.71
N SER A 113 -15.10 1.04 -1.18
CA SER A 113 -15.52 1.12 0.22
C SER A 113 -14.37 0.94 1.22
N TYR A 114 -13.35 0.14 0.88
CA TYR A 114 -12.16 0.00 1.70
C TYR A 114 -11.28 1.26 1.64
N MET A 115 -11.13 1.84 0.45
CA MET A 115 -10.38 3.09 0.24
C MET A 115 -11.05 4.25 1.00
N ASP A 116 -12.37 4.37 0.98
CA ASP A 116 -13.13 5.37 1.74
C ASP A 116 -12.84 5.33 3.25
N GLN A 117 -12.45 4.18 3.79
CA GLN A 117 -12.15 4.01 5.21
C GLN A 117 -10.66 4.15 5.55
N TYR A 118 -9.78 3.67 4.67
CA TYR A 118 -8.35 3.50 4.97
C TYR A 118 -7.42 4.31 4.06
N TRP A 119 -7.92 4.97 3.02
CA TRP A 119 -7.15 5.83 2.14
C TRP A 119 -7.79 7.21 2.08
N VAL A 120 -7.63 7.93 3.18
CA VAL A 120 -8.41 9.13 3.51
C VAL A 120 -7.53 10.36 3.41
N ASP A 121 -8.04 11.36 2.70
CA ASP A 121 -7.41 12.67 2.61
C ASP A 121 -7.56 13.47 3.91
N ILE A 122 -6.54 14.24 4.26
CA ILE A 122 -6.51 15.04 5.48
C ILE A 122 -7.51 16.21 5.45
N ASP A 123 -7.79 16.74 4.26
CA ASP A 123 -8.77 17.81 4.04
C ASP A 123 -10.18 17.28 3.71
N GLY A 124 -10.33 15.94 3.61
CA GLY A 124 -11.60 15.25 3.37
C GLY A 124 -11.97 15.09 1.89
N ASP A 125 -11.08 15.41 0.95
CA ASP A 125 -11.27 15.21 -0.49
C ASP A 125 -10.53 13.96 -0.98
N ASN A 126 -11.05 12.79 -0.64
CA ASN A 126 -10.46 11.50 -1.01
C ASN A 126 -10.26 11.35 -2.52
N GLU A 127 -11.21 11.84 -3.34
CA GLU A 127 -11.10 11.75 -4.81
C GLU A 127 -9.85 12.47 -5.31
N SER A 128 -9.65 13.72 -4.90
CA SER A 128 -8.46 14.51 -5.28
C SER A 128 -7.17 13.84 -4.83
N PHE A 129 -7.16 13.22 -3.65
CA PHE A 129 -6.00 12.49 -3.14
C PHE A 129 -5.70 11.24 -3.98
N TRP A 130 -6.69 10.44 -4.34
CA TRP A 130 -6.52 9.28 -5.21
C TRP A 130 -6.07 9.67 -6.63
N GLU A 131 -6.62 10.74 -7.19
CA GLU A 131 -6.19 11.34 -8.46
C GLU A 131 -4.70 11.73 -8.41
N HIS A 132 -4.28 12.36 -7.30
CA HIS A 132 -2.89 12.73 -7.07
C HIS A 132 -1.98 11.48 -7.04
N GLU A 133 -2.31 10.49 -6.23
CA GLU A 133 -1.50 9.28 -6.08
C GLU A 133 -1.40 8.47 -7.39
N TRP A 134 -2.50 8.39 -8.14
CA TRP A 134 -2.47 7.80 -9.47
C TRP A 134 -1.65 8.64 -10.45
N GLY A 135 -1.98 9.92 -10.61
CA GLY A 135 -1.36 10.82 -11.59
C GLY A 135 0.13 10.98 -11.37
N LYS A 136 0.54 11.23 -10.11
CA LYS A 136 1.93 11.47 -9.74
C LYS A 136 2.78 10.21 -9.73
N HIS A 137 2.27 9.12 -9.16
CA HIS A 137 3.02 7.90 -8.90
C HIS A 137 2.60 6.72 -9.78
N GLY A 138 1.32 6.39 -9.87
CA GLY A 138 0.81 5.26 -10.65
C GLY A 138 1.19 5.33 -12.12
N THR A 139 1.14 6.52 -12.73
CA THR A 139 1.53 6.71 -14.14
C THR A 139 3.00 6.45 -14.41
N CYS A 140 3.86 6.45 -13.38
CA CYS A 140 5.29 6.19 -13.47
C CYS A 140 5.66 4.70 -13.41
N ILE A 141 4.73 3.83 -13.01
CA ILE A 141 4.95 2.38 -13.02
C ILE A 141 4.86 1.86 -14.45
N ASN A 142 6.03 1.58 -15.04
CA ASN A 142 6.10 1.20 -16.47
C ASN A 142 5.45 -0.14 -16.79
N THR A 143 5.37 -1.06 -15.83
CA THR A 143 4.86 -2.42 -16.03
C THR A 143 3.33 -2.51 -16.06
N ILE A 144 2.62 -1.41 -15.73
CA ILE A 144 1.16 -1.30 -15.83
C ILE A 144 0.71 -0.32 -16.92
N LYS A 145 1.56 -0.07 -17.91
CA LYS A 145 1.13 0.69 -19.10
C LYS A 145 0.12 -0.14 -19.92
N PRO A 146 -0.84 0.49 -20.60
CA PRO A 146 -1.82 -0.20 -21.46
C PRO A 146 -1.20 -1.24 -22.42
N SER A 147 -0.01 -0.95 -22.94
CA SER A 147 0.73 -1.88 -23.83
C SER A 147 1.20 -3.17 -23.13
N CYS A 148 1.17 -3.24 -21.81
CA CYS A 148 1.52 -4.41 -21.01
C CYS A 148 0.34 -5.34 -20.71
N TYR A 149 -0.86 -4.95 -21.14
CA TYR A 149 -2.05 -5.77 -20.99
C TYR A 149 -2.33 -6.59 -22.25
N THR A 150 -2.93 -7.76 -22.08
CA THR A 150 -3.50 -8.59 -23.16
C THR A 150 -5.00 -8.30 -23.21
N ASN A 151 -5.53 -7.89 -24.36
CA ASN A 151 -6.93 -7.46 -24.48
C ASN A 151 -7.29 -6.30 -23.51
N TYR A 152 -6.46 -5.26 -23.52
CA TYR A 152 -6.61 -4.09 -22.67
C TYR A 152 -8.04 -3.50 -22.71
N THR A 153 -8.62 -3.32 -21.54
CA THR A 153 -9.85 -2.56 -21.34
C THR A 153 -9.49 -1.15 -20.85
N PRO A 154 -10.07 -0.07 -21.40
CA PRO A 154 -9.71 1.29 -20.99
C PRO A 154 -9.72 1.45 -19.47
N GLN A 155 -8.64 2.03 -18.94
CA GLN A 155 -8.45 2.35 -17.51
C GLN A 155 -8.34 1.14 -16.55
N GLU A 156 -8.27 -0.12 -17.05
CA GLU A 156 -8.15 -1.29 -16.17
C GLU A 156 -6.92 -1.22 -15.26
N GLU A 157 -5.84 -0.60 -15.72
CA GLU A 157 -4.61 -0.41 -14.94
C GLU A 157 -4.81 0.45 -13.69
N VAL A 158 -5.81 1.34 -13.68
CA VAL A 158 -6.16 2.17 -12.51
C VAL A 158 -6.68 1.29 -11.39
N GLY A 159 -7.70 0.48 -11.68
CA GLY A 159 -8.27 -0.43 -10.70
C GLY A 159 -7.26 -1.45 -10.20
N ASP A 160 -6.37 -1.94 -11.07
CA ASP A 160 -5.31 -2.86 -10.67
C ASP A 160 -4.28 -2.21 -9.75
N PHE A 161 -3.90 -0.95 -10.01
CA PHE A 161 -3.03 -0.17 -9.14
C PHE A 161 -3.64 -0.01 -7.74
N PHE A 162 -4.87 0.51 -7.64
CA PHE A 162 -5.52 0.72 -6.35
C PHE A 162 -5.72 -0.59 -5.58
N GLN A 163 -6.09 -1.67 -6.28
CA GLN A 163 -6.20 -2.99 -5.66
C GLN A 163 -4.85 -3.46 -5.09
N LYS A 164 -3.75 -3.31 -5.84
CA LYS A 164 -2.42 -3.69 -5.37
C LYS A 164 -1.98 -2.90 -4.14
N VAL A 165 -2.22 -1.59 -4.14
CA VAL A 165 -1.89 -0.74 -2.97
C VAL A 165 -2.63 -1.21 -1.73
N VAL A 166 -3.94 -1.46 -1.86
CA VAL A 166 -4.77 -1.97 -0.76
C VAL A 166 -4.32 -3.37 -0.31
N ASP A 167 -3.96 -4.25 -1.23
CA ASP A 167 -3.49 -5.61 -0.89
C ASP A 167 -2.16 -5.56 -0.12
N LEU A 168 -1.23 -4.70 -0.52
CA LEU A 168 0.02 -4.47 0.22
C LEU A 168 -0.25 -3.89 1.60
N PHE A 169 -1.10 -2.87 1.70
CA PHE A 169 -1.48 -2.27 2.99
C PHE A 169 -2.09 -3.31 3.94
N LYS A 170 -3.01 -4.16 3.46
CA LYS A 170 -3.61 -5.24 4.26
C LYS A 170 -2.60 -6.26 4.77
N SER A 171 -1.49 -6.43 4.04
CA SER A 171 -0.41 -7.34 4.48
C SER A 171 0.54 -6.70 5.49
N LEU A 172 0.46 -5.39 5.71
CA LEU A 172 1.35 -4.57 6.53
C LEU A 172 0.56 -3.86 7.64
N ASP A 173 0.06 -4.63 8.61
CA ASP A 173 -0.66 -4.06 9.78
C ASP A 173 0.32 -3.41 10.74
N THR A 174 0.69 -2.16 10.43
CA THR A 174 1.63 -1.35 11.20
C THR A 174 1.17 -1.12 12.64
N TYR A 175 -0.15 -0.86 12.83
CA TYR A 175 -0.70 -0.65 14.17
C TYR A 175 -0.52 -1.89 15.04
N LYS A 176 -0.90 -3.05 14.52
CA LYS A 176 -0.73 -4.32 15.24
C LYS A 176 0.73 -4.64 15.52
N ALA A 177 1.63 -4.44 14.56
CA ALA A 177 3.06 -4.74 14.72
C ALA A 177 3.68 -3.88 15.83
N LEU A 178 3.36 -2.59 15.87
CA LEU A 178 3.79 -1.69 16.93
C LEU A 178 3.16 -2.08 18.28
N SER A 179 1.87 -2.36 18.32
CA SER A 179 1.15 -2.77 19.53
C SER A 179 1.70 -4.08 20.11
N ASP A 180 1.99 -5.08 19.26
CA ASP A 180 2.60 -6.36 19.69
C ASP A 180 4.00 -6.16 20.30
N ALA A 181 4.68 -5.05 19.98
CA ALA A 181 5.95 -4.65 20.57
C ALA A 181 5.80 -3.72 21.78
N GLY A 182 4.57 -3.47 22.25
CA GLY A 182 4.28 -2.56 23.36
C GLY A 182 4.33 -1.07 23.01
N ILE A 183 4.39 -0.75 21.71
CA ILE A 183 4.38 0.61 21.17
C ILE A 183 2.94 0.94 20.77
N THR A 184 2.24 1.65 21.63
CA THR A 184 0.83 2.00 21.47
C THR A 184 0.62 3.51 21.52
N PRO A 185 -0.39 4.05 20.84
CA PRO A 185 -0.70 5.47 20.95
C PRO A 185 -0.99 5.86 22.41
N ASP A 186 -0.18 6.80 22.94
CA ASP A 186 -0.29 7.26 24.32
C ASP A 186 0.36 8.65 24.45
N SER A 187 -0.41 9.65 24.85
CA SER A 187 0.06 11.03 24.98
C SER A 187 1.10 11.24 26.08
N SER A 188 1.27 10.28 26.99
CA SER A 188 2.20 10.35 28.12
C SER A 188 3.52 9.60 27.91
N LYS A 189 3.60 8.79 26.83
CA LYS A 189 4.76 7.95 26.52
C LYS A 189 5.54 8.47 25.33
N THR A 190 6.81 8.11 25.31
CA THR A 190 7.67 8.26 24.15
C THR A 190 8.43 6.97 23.88
N TYR A 191 8.89 6.80 22.66
CA TYR A 191 9.52 5.59 22.19
C TYR A 191 10.90 5.89 21.55
N SER A 192 11.75 4.89 21.45
CA SER A 192 12.99 5.00 20.71
C SER A 192 12.77 4.64 19.23
N LEU A 193 13.52 5.28 18.35
CA LEU A 193 13.50 4.93 16.91
C LEU A 193 13.86 3.46 16.70
N SER A 194 14.85 2.96 17.44
CA SER A 194 15.30 1.57 17.31
C SER A 194 14.22 0.54 17.67
N ASP A 195 13.36 0.82 18.65
CA ASP A 195 12.27 -0.09 19.02
C ASP A 195 11.17 -0.09 17.96
N ILE A 196 10.83 1.10 17.41
CA ILE A 196 9.89 1.24 16.31
C ILE A 196 10.41 0.49 15.07
N GLU A 197 11.66 0.75 14.65
CA GLU A 197 12.27 0.08 13.50
C GLU A 197 12.35 -1.44 13.69
N ALA A 198 12.65 -1.93 14.90
CA ALA A 198 12.69 -3.35 15.19
C ALA A 198 11.31 -4.02 15.03
N ALA A 199 10.24 -3.38 15.51
CA ALA A 199 8.88 -3.87 15.37
C ALA A 199 8.46 -3.94 13.89
N LEU A 200 8.75 -2.89 13.12
CA LEU A 200 8.42 -2.81 11.69
C LEU A 200 9.28 -3.76 10.84
N THR A 201 10.55 -3.96 11.20
CA THR A 201 11.43 -4.94 10.54
C THR A 201 10.89 -6.36 10.70
N LYS A 202 10.33 -6.70 11.87
CA LYS A 202 9.69 -8.00 12.10
C LYS A 202 8.45 -8.21 11.23
N LEU A 203 7.68 -7.15 10.98
CA LEU A 203 6.51 -7.19 10.11
C LEU A 203 6.90 -7.33 8.65
N HIS A 204 7.79 -6.47 8.18
CA HIS A 204 8.14 -6.30 6.77
C HIS A 204 9.15 -7.34 6.26
N GLY A 205 10.06 -7.78 7.13
CA GLY A 205 11.19 -8.63 6.78
C GLY A 205 12.47 -7.85 6.42
N SER A 206 12.39 -6.52 6.36
CA SER A 206 13.52 -5.59 6.21
C SER A 206 13.24 -4.30 6.98
N GLN A 207 14.24 -3.46 7.20
CA GLN A 207 14.04 -2.16 7.86
C GLN A 207 13.04 -1.33 7.06
N ALA A 208 12.11 -0.67 7.76
CA ALA A 208 11.24 0.34 7.19
C ALA A 208 11.83 1.75 7.39
N TYR A 209 11.45 2.69 6.53
CA TYR A 209 11.71 4.10 6.79
C TYR A 209 10.63 4.63 7.72
N VAL A 210 11.04 5.33 8.77
CA VAL A 210 10.16 5.95 9.75
C VAL A 210 10.33 7.45 9.65
N SER A 211 9.24 8.21 9.51
CA SER A 211 9.23 9.66 9.44
C SER A 211 8.43 10.26 10.59
N CYS A 212 8.94 11.37 11.11
CA CYS A 212 8.32 12.13 12.15
C CYS A 212 8.02 13.55 11.67
N GLU A 213 6.91 14.10 12.13
CA GLU A 213 6.64 15.52 12.08
C GLU A 213 7.00 16.09 13.46
N ASP A 214 8.01 16.94 13.52
CA ASP A 214 8.72 17.33 14.76
C ASP A 214 9.27 16.09 15.49
N ASP A 215 8.65 15.72 16.60
CA ASP A 215 8.98 14.53 17.40
C ASP A 215 7.85 13.49 17.40
N SER A 216 6.83 13.66 16.56
CA SER A 216 5.65 12.79 16.49
C SER A 216 5.73 11.85 15.30
N LEU A 217 5.52 10.56 15.54
CA LEU A 217 5.45 9.53 14.51
C LEU A 217 4.32 9.85 13.53
N ASN A 218 4.66 10.01 12.24
CA ASN A 218 3.71 10.45 11.22
C ASN A 218 3.65 9.50 10.02
N GLN A 219 4.78 8.99 9.52
CA GLN A 219 4.76 8.12 8.34
C GLN A 219 5.65 6.89 8.51
N VAL A 220 5.30 5.83 7.77
CA VAL A 220 6.13 4.63 7.59
C VAL A 220 6.13 4.26 6.11
N TRP A 221 7.32 3.97 5.56
CA TRP A 221 7.49 3.53 4.18
C TRP A 221 8.16 2.17 4.14
N TYR A 222 7.53 1.21 3.46
CA TYR A 222 7.99 -0.16 3.27
C TYR A 222 8.52 -0.33 1.85
N PHE A 223 9.81 -0.60 1.74
CA PHE A 223 10.52 -0.67 0.45
C PHE A 223 10.54 -2.10 -0.09
N TYR A 224 10.30 -2.22 -1.39
CA TYR A 224 10.36 -3.48 -2.11
C TYR A 224 11.13 -3.36 -3.41
N ASN A 225 11.87 -4.42 -3.76
CA ASN A 225 12.22 -4.70 -5.13
C ASN A 225 11.23 -5.72 -5.71
N VAL A 226 10.94 -5.67 -7.00
CA VAL A 226 9.90 -6.50 -7.62
C VAL A 226 10.47 -7.32 -8.76
N ARG A 227 10.14 -8.60 -8.75
CA ARG A 227 10.42 -9.54 -9.84
C ARG A 227 9.17 -9.71 -10.68
N GLY A 228 9.20 -9.25 -11.91
CA GLY A 228 8.02 -9.23 -12.78
C GLY A 228 7.34 -7.86 -12.85
N ASN A 229 6.03 -7.84 -13.12
CA ASN A 229 5.24 -6.62 -13.13
C ASN A 229 4.81 -6.19 -11.72
N ALA A 230 4.36 -4.94 -11.57
CA ALA A 230 3.99 -4.39 -10.27
C ALA A 230 2.69 -4.98 -9.68
N ILE A 231 1.85 -5.67 -10.46
CA ILE A 231 0.56 -6.20 -9.97
C ILE A 231 0.70 -7.66 -9.52
N ASP A 232 1.21 -8.54 -10.40
CA ASP A 232 1.31 -9.97 -10.15
C ASP A 232 2.72 -10.40 -9.72
N GLY A 233 3.68 -9.49 -9.77
CA GLY A 233 5.08 -9.77 -9.49
C GLY A 233 5.34 -10.11 -8.02
N GLN A 234 6.49 -10.73 -7.80
CA GLN A 234 6.97 -11.06 -6.46
C GLN A 234 7.65 -9.84 -5.84
N TYR A 235 7.10 -9.37 -4.73
CA TYR A 235 7.65 -8.29 -3.92
C TYR A 235 8.66 -8.87 -2.91
N GLU A 236 9.90 -8.39 -2.97
CA GLU A 236 10.96 -8.77 -2.04
C GLU A 236 11.29 -7.54 -1.17
N ALA A 237 11.10 -7.67 0.14
CA ALA A 237 11.38 -6.61 1.09
C ALA A 237 12.85 -6.19 1.04
N THR A 238 13.10 -4.88 1.01
CA THR A 238 14.45 -4.31 0.97
C THR A 238 14.61 -3.17 1.96
N ALA A 239 15.84 -2.83 2.29
CA ALA A 239 16.15 -1.71 3.17
C ALA A 239 15.77 -0.37 2.51
N PRO A 240 15.46 0.65 3.31
CA PRO A 240 15.15 1.98 2.80
C PRO A 240 16.37 2.62 2.12
N LEU A 241 16.10 3.48 1.14
CA LEU A 241 17.13 4.23 0.41
C LEU A 241 17.56 5.51 1.13
N ALA A 242 16.90 5.85 2.23
CA ALA A 242 17.21 7.01 3.07
C ALA A 242 17.19 6.62 4.55
N LYS A 243 17.80 7.45 5.39
CA LYS A 243 17.72 7.31 6.85
C LYS A 243 16.48 8.01 7.36
N SER A 244 15.90 7.47 8.44
CA SER A 244 14.82 8.11 9.19
C SER A 244 15.18 9.56 9.56
N ASP A 245 14.19 10.44 9.50
CA ASP A 245 14.27 11.82 9.96
C ASP A 245 13.82 11.99 11.43
N CYS A 246 13.33 10.92 12.05
CA CYS A 246 12.95 10.92 13.45
C CYS A 246 14.15 11.07 14.39
N PRO A 247 13.99 11.67 15.58
CA PRO A 247 15.00 11.65 16.64
C PRO A 247 15.24 10.22 17.11
N SER A 248 16.45 9.93 17.62
CA SER A 248 16.79 8.58 18.11
C SER A 248 15.96 8.10 19.30
N SER A 249 15.36 9.03 20.04
CA SER A 249 14.51 8.77 21.22
C SER A 249 13.56 9.94 21.45
N GLY A 250 12.54 9.72 22.29
CA GLY A 250 11.57 10.76 22.59
C GLY A 250 10.45 10.87 21.57
N ILE A 251 10.33 9.89 20.67
CA ILE A 251 9.30 9.88 19.62
C ILE A 251 7.92 9.68 20.30
N LYS A 252 7.02 10.58 20.02
CA LYS A 252 5.63 10.51 20.43
C LYS A 252 4.83 9.65 19.44
N TYR A 253 3.94 8.84 19.97
CA TYR A 253 2.92 8.16 19.17
C TYR A 253 1.55 8.64 19.70
N VAL A 254 1.11 9.79 19.18
CA VAL A 254 -0.08 10.49 19.67
C VAL A 254 -1.34 9.72 19.28
N PRO A 255 -2.30 9.51 20.22
CA PRO A 255 -3.58 8.90 19.84
C PRO A 255 -4.36 9.77 18.86
N LYS A 256 -5.00 9.15 17.89
CA LYS A 256 -6.00 9.82 17.06
C LYS A 256 -7.19 10.25 17.94
N SER A 257 -7.72 11.45 17.71
CA SER A 257 -8.96 11.87 18.32
C SER A 257 -10.11 10.96 17.83
N SER A 258 -10.97 10.53 18.74
CA SER A 258 -12.23 9.89 18.34
C SER A 258 -13.12 10.93 17.65
N ASN A 259 -13.35 10.77 16.36
CA ASN A 259 -14.38 11.51 15.63
C ASN A 259 -15.77 11.06 16.06
#